data_419edcd76647ffcf68aa44a801b69aae
#
_entry.id   419edcd76647ffcf68aa44a801b69aae
#
_cell.length_a   1.000
_cell.length_b   1.000
_cell.length_c   1.000
_cell.angle_alpha   90.00
_cell.angle_beta   90.00
_cell.angle_gamma   90.00
#
_symmetry.space_group_name_H-M   'P 1'
#
loop_
_entity.id
_entity.type
_entity.pdbx_description
1 polymer ?
#
loop_
_entity_poly.entity_id
_entity_poly.type
_entity_poly.pdbx_seq_one_letter_code
_entity_poly.pdbx_strand_id
1 'polypeptide(L)'
;MLKRIEVLVMAACDLLETGCPVVPADQIHRLQNADTIGGLTALRNMAAIGAPYAMLLYERFLGRPFAGHRDSVSELVGDGLENAVEEQLANAGISFRKTRRAERLPGFDQAPDFMVPSEFNPKVVIEAKLTEDDGTARDKVTRIQHLHSLSLAGQPGGQLKFEVVACLAGRGFGVRREDMKKLLIAAQGKVFTSKTLDHLVDCTGLKKFRTR
;
A
#
# COMPACT_ATOMS: atom_id res chain seq x y z
N MET A 1 -18.98 -22.91 -9.86
CA MET A 1 -18.22 -22.96 -8.59
C MET A 1 -17.39 -24.23 -8.48
N LEU A 2 -17.94 -25.45 -8.71
CA LEU A 2 -17.20 -26.74 -8.63
C LEU A 2 -15.96 -26.79 -9.51
N LYS A 3 -16.01 -26.37 -10.80
CA LYS A 3 -14.85 -26.36 -11.70
C LYS A 3 -13.67 -25.50 -11.22
N ARG A 4 -13.94 -24.41 -10.48
CA ARG A 4 -12.87 -23.57 -9.90
C ARG A 4 -12.18 -24.23 -8.72
N ILE A 5 -12.95 -24.95 -7.91
CA ILE A 5 -12.40 -25.74 -6.78
C ILE A 5 -11.53 -26.88 -7.32
N GLU A 6 -11.99 -27.56 -8.37
CA GLU A 6 -11.24 -28.64 -9.03
C GLU A 6 -9.86 -28.16 -9.51
N VAL A 7 -9.79 -27.00 -10.19
CA VAL A 7 -8.51 -26.42 -10.63
C VAL A 7 -7.58 -26.13 -9.45
N LEU A 8 -8.12 -25.59 -8.35
CA LEU A 8 -7.31 -25.32 -7.15
C LEU A 8 -6.78 -26.61 -6.50
N VAL A 9 -7.62 -27.65 -6.43
CA VAL A 9 -7.21 -28.95 -5.89
C VAL A 9 -6.16 -29.59 -6.76
N MET A 10 -6.31 -29.55 -8.09
CA MET A 10 -5.29 -30.07 -9.02
C MET A 10 -3.96 -29.35 -8.86
N ALA A 11 -3.96 -28.00 -8.83
CA ALA A 11 -2.74 -27.22 -8.62
C ALA A 11 -2.08 -27.52 -7.27
N ALA A 12 -2.88 -27.75 -6.22
CA ALA A 12 -2.36 -28.16 -4.92
C ALA A 12 -1.73 -29.56 -4.96
N CYS A 13 -2.33 -30.50 -5.66
CA CYS A 13 -1.77 -31.84 -5.85
C CYS A 13 -0.44 -31.80 -6.61
N ASP A 14 -0.36 -31.02 -7.69
CA ASP A 14 0.86 -30.85 -8.47
C ASP A 14 2.00 -30.27 -7.61
N LEU A 15 1.71 -29.25 -6.79
CA LEU A 15 2.67 -28.66 -5.86
C LEU A 15 3.11 -29.64 -4.76
N LEU A 16 2.20 -30.50 -4.30
CA LEU A 16 2.52 -31.55 -3.33
C LEU A 16 3.46 -32.61 -3.91
N GLU A 17 3.26 -32.98 -5.17
CA GLU A 17 4.05 -34.03 -5.84
C GLU A 17 5.42 -33.49 -6.30
N THR A 18 5.46 -32.36 -6.93
CA THR A 18 6.65 -31.81 -7.57
C THR A 18 7.46 -30.86 -6.68
N GLY A 19 6.86 -30.36 -5.61
CA GLY A 19 7.42 -29.25 -4.82
C GLY A 19 7.18 -27.91 -5.49
N CYS A 20 7.60 -26.85 -4.83
CA CYS A 20 7.45 -25.49 -5.36
C CYS A 20 8.51 -25.23 -6.43
N PRO A 21 8.15 -24.78 -7.63
CA PRO A 21 9.12 -24.42 -8.66
C PRO A 21 9.99 -23.25 -8.20
N VAL A 22 11.24 -23.24 -8.67
CA VAL A 22 12.13 -22.08 -8.45
C VAL A 22 11.60 -20.90 -9.24
N VAL A 23 11.17 -19.87 -8.53
CA VAL A 23 10.65 -18.63 -9.14
C VAL A 23 11.75 -17.59 -9.12
N PRO A 24 12.05 -16.90 -10.24
CA PRO A 24 12.99 -15.78 -10.27
C PRO A 24 12.63 -14.70 -9.25
N ALA A 25 13.64 -14.03 -8.68
CA ALA A 25 13.46 -13.05 -7.61
C ALA A 25 12.64 -11.82 -7.98
N ASP A 26 12.49 -11.55 -9.29
CA ASP A 26 11.71 -10.45 -9.87
C ASP A 26 10.25 -10.78 -10.09
N GLN A 27 9.83 -12.03 -9.85
CA GLN A 27 8.44 -12.43 -10.03
C GLN A 27 7.59 -12.12 -8.80
N ILE A 28 6.34 -11.72 -9.08
CA ILE A 28 5.33 -11.33 -8.07
C ILE A 28 4.95 -12.49 -7.13
N HIS A 29 5.10 -13.73 -7.59
CA HIS A 29 4.69 -14.91 -6.84
C HIS A 29 5.81 -15.44 -5.94
N ARG A 30 5.65 -15.28 -4.63
CA ARG A 30 6.57 -15.81 -3.61
C ARG A 30 6.04 -17.15 -3.06
N LEU A 31 6.09 -18.21 -3.87
CA LEU A 31 5.71 -19.55 -3.44
C LEU A 31 6.82 -20.26 -2.66
N GLN A 32 8.05 -19.74 -2.71
CA GLN A 32 9.22 -20.33 -2.09
C GLN A 32 9.29 -20.03 -0.60
N ASN A 33 8.86 -20.96 0.21
CA ASN A 33 9.19 -21.03 1.63
C ASN A 33 10.00 -22.30 1.86
N ALA A 34 10.87 -22.32 2.86
CA ALA A 34 11.70 -23.50 3.17
C ALA A 34 10.87 -24.79 3.34
N ASP A 35 9.64 -24.66 3.80
CA ASP A 35 8.70 -25.76 4.03
C ASP A 35 7.88 -26.15 2.79
N THR A 36 7.80 -25.32 1.76
CA THR A 36 7.12 -25.65 0.49
C THR A 36 8.07 -26.18 -0.59
N ILE A 37 9.34 -25.76 -0.56
CA ILE A 37 10.38 -26.21 -1.49
C ILE A 37 10.57 -27.74 -1.40
N GLY A 38 10.46 -28.31 -0.21
CA GLY A 38 10.62 -29.75 0.03
C GLY A 38 9.42 -30.61 -0.43
N GLY A 39 8.33 -30.04 -0.95
CA GLY A 39 7.17 -30.77 -1.45
C GLY A 39 6.63 -31.78 -0.44
N LEU A 40 6.43 -33.05 -0.87
CA LEU A 40 5.92 -34.12 -0.02
C LEU A 40 6.78 -34.41 1.20
N THR A 41 8.10 -34.24 1.13
CA THR A 41 9.00 -34.47 2.26
C THR A 41 8.76 -33.45 3.36
N ALA A 42 8.63 -32.16 3.01
CA ALA A 42 8.30 -31.13 3.98
C ALA A 42 6.93 -31.38 4.62
N LEU A 43 5.93 -31.77 3.82
CA LEU A 43 4.60 -32.11 4.31
C LEU A 43 4.60 -33.31 5.28
N ARG A 44 5.36 -34.37 4.98
CA ARG A 44 5.53 -35.53 5.86
C ARG A 44 6.17 -35.16 7.20
N ASN A 45 7.19 -34.31 7.17
CA ASN A 45 7.86 -33.83 8.38
C ASN A 45 6.89 -33.02 9.27
N MET A 46 6.07 -32.19 8.68
CA MET A 46 5.05 -31.43 9.42
C MET A 46 3.94 -32.34 9.98
N ALA A 47 3.50 -33.33 9.21
CA ALA A 47 2.53 -34.33 9.68
C ALA A 47 3.09 -35.17 10.83
N ALA A 48 4.38 -35.50 10.81
CA ALA A 48 5.04 -36.25 11.87
C ALA A 48 5.04 -35.54 13.23
N ILE A 49 5.02 -34.21 13.24
CA ILE A 49 4.87 -33.40 14.47
C ILE A 49 3.42 -33.14 14.86
N GLY A 50 2.46 -33.80 14.19
CA GLY A 50 1.04 -33.78 14.57
C GLY A 50 0.20 -32.67 13.93
N ALA A 51 0.72 -31.93 12.94
CA ALA A 51 -0.08 -30.92 12.25
C ALA A 51 -1.17 -31.59 11.37
N PRO A 52 -2.45 -31.19 11.47
CA PRO A 52 -3.52 -31.72 10.63
C PRO A 52 -3.24 -31.55 9.14
N TYR A 53 -3.39 -32.61 8.36
CA TYR A 53 -3.11 -32.60 6.92
C TYR A 53 -3.87 -31.52 6.16
N ALA A 54 -5.15 -31.36 6.42
CA ALA A 54 -5.97 -30.33 5.78
C ALA A 54 -5.47 -28.90 6.08
N MET A 55 -4.98 -28.64 7.28
CA MET A 55 -4.40 -27.38 7.68
C MET A 55 -3.08 -27.13 6.96
N LEU A 56 -2.23 -28.13 6.84
CA LEU A 56 -0.97 -28.04 6.09
C LEU A 56 -1.23 -27.74 4.61
N LEU A 57 -2.17 -28.46 4.00
CA LEU A 57 -2.55 -28.25 2.60
C LEU A 57 -3.05 -26.82 2.38
N TYR A 58 -3.96 -26.35 3.22
CA TYR A 58 -4.51 -25.02 3.10
C TYR A 58 -3.45 -23.92 3.31
N GLU A 59 -2.74 -23.96 4.43
CA GLU A 59 -1.79 -22.90 4.80
C GLU A 59 -0.60 -22.84 3.85
N ARG A 60 -0.08 -23.99 3.42
CA ARG A 60 1.18 -24.03 2.66
C ARG A 60 0.99 -23.92 1.16
N PHE A 61 -0.06 -24.54 0.62
CA PHE A 61 -0.25 -24.70 -0.81
C PHE A 61 -1.44 -23.91 -1.38
N LEU A 62 -2.41 -23.53 -0.58
CA LEU A 62 -3.55 -22.75 -1.03
C LEU A 62 -3.60 -21.37 -0.38
N GLY A 63 -3.62 -21.25 0.95
CA GLY A 63 -3.81 -20.00 1.66
C GLY A 63 -2.62 -19.03 1.51
N ARG A 64 -1.40 -19.48 1.82
CA ARG A 64 -0.19 -18.65 1.76
C ARG A 64 0.18 -18.14 0.36
N PRO A 65 0.15 -18.97 -0.69
CA PRO A 65 0.41 -18.47 -2.03
C PRO A 65 -0.55 -17.35 -2.45
N PHE A 66 -1.83 -17.45 -2.11
CA PHE A 66 -2.81 -16.41 -2.39
C PHE A 66 -2.57 -15.14 -1.58
N ALA A 67 -2.25 -15.27 -0.29
CA ALA A 67 -1.90 -14.13 0.54
C ALA A 67 -0.62 -13.43 0.03
N GLY A 68 0.43 -14.19 -0.26
CA GLY A 68 1.66 -13.65 -0.81
C GLY A 68 1.49 -12.97 -2.17
N HIS A 69 0.66 -13.52 -3.05
CA HIS A 69 0.32 -12.90 -4.32
C HIS A 69 -0.42 -11.56 -4.11
N ARG A 70 -1.43 -11.55 -3.24
CA ARG A 70 -2.16 -10.32 -2.89
C ARG A 70 -1.22 -9.25 -2.37
N ASP A 71 -0.33 -9.60 -1.44
CA ASP A 71 0.59 -8.65 -0.82
C ASP A 71 1.60 -8.11 -1.85
N SER A 72 2.11 -8.96 -2.76
CA SER A 72 3.01 -8.55 -3.82
C SER A 72 2.34 -7.64 -4.86
N VAL A 73 1.09 -7.92 -5.23
CA VAL A 73 0.30 -7.06 -6.13
C VAL A 73 0.00 -5.72 -5.46
N SER A 74 -0.35 -5.73 -4.17
CA SER A 74 -0.60 -4.50 -3.42
C SER A 74 0.65 -3.62 -3.32
N GLU A 75 1.82 -4.23 -3.12
CA GLU A 75 3.11 -3.51 -3.11
C GLU A 75 3.38 -2.89 -4.49
N LEU A 76 3.25 -3.66 -5.58
CA LEU A 76 3.47 -3.19 -6.94
C LEU A 76 2.54 -2.03 -7.34
N VAL A 77 1.26 -2.11 -6.98
CA VAL A 77 0.28 -1.04 -7.26
C VAL A 77 0.55 0.18 -6.37
N GLY A 78 0.99 -0.02 -5.12
CA GLY A 78 1.41 1.05 -4.22
C GLY A 78 2.60 1.82 -4.78
N ASP A 79 3.64 1.11 -5.21
CA ASP A 79 4.82 1.70 -5.85
C ASP A 79 4.43 2.43 -7.16
N GLY A 80 3.50 1.89 -7.93
CA GLY A 80 2.97 2.53 -9.12
C GLY A 80 2.29 3.88 -8.84
N LEU A 81 1.53 3.99 -7.75
CA LEU A 81 0.92 5.25 -7.33
C LEU A 81 1.96 6.27 -6.88
N GLU A 82 2.92 5.85 -6.06
CA GLU A 82 4.02 6.73 -5.62
C GLU A 82 4.85 7.23 -6.80
N ASN A 83 5.19 6.35 -7.74
CA ASN A 83 5.93 6.73 -8.95
C ASN A 83 5.14 7.72 -9.81
N ALA A 84 3.82 7.54 -9.94
CA ALA A 84 2.96 8.48 -10.66
C ALA A 84 2.90 9.85 -9.98
N VAL A 85 2.87 9.93 -8.65
CA VAL A 85 2.96 11.19 -7.90
C VAL A 85 4.33 11.84 -8.12
N GLU A 86 5.40 11.07 -8.04
CA GLU A 86 6.78 11.53 -8.26
C GLU A 86 6.94 12.12 -9.67
N GLU A 87 6.39 11.46 -10.68
CA GLU A 87 6.39 11.94 -12.07
C GLU A 87 5.64 13.26 -12.23
N GLN A 88 4.48 13.42 -11.59
CA GLN A 88 3.73 14.69 -11.60
C GLN A 88 4.53 15.85 -10.99
N LEU A 89 5.20 15.61 -9.88
CA LEU A 89 6.04 16.60 -9.22
C LEU A 89 7.27 16.96 -10.07
N ALA A 90 7.95 15.95 -10.61
CA ALA A 90 9.12 16.13 -11.46
C ALA A 90 8.78 16.89 -12.76
N ASN A 91 7.70 16.51 -13.45
CA ASN A 91 7.25 17.16 -14.67
C ASN A 91 6.85 18.63 -14.44
N ALA A 92 6.37 18.96 -13.24
CA ALA A 92 6.08 20.34 -12.84
C ALA A 92 7.32 21.12 -12.38
N GLY A 93 8.50 20.48 -12.33
CA GLY A 93 9.74 21.10 -11.83
C GLY A 93 9.71 21.40 -10.34
N ILE A 94 8.90 20.69 -9.56
CA ILE A 94 8.72 20.90 -8.13
C ILE A 94 9.79 20.14 -7.36
N SER A 95 10.54 20.81 -6.50
CA SER A 95 11.47 20.16 -5.58
C SER A 95 10.71 19.46 -4.47
N PHE A 96 11.08 18.23 -4.17
CA PHE A 96 10.45 17.42 -3.13
C PHE A 96 11.44 16.45 -2.48
N ARG A 97 11.08 15.96 -1.31
CA ARG A 97 11.72 14.85 -0.62
C ARG A 97 10.76 13.65 -0.61
N LYS A 98 11.13 12.56 -1.28
CA LYS A 98 10.47 11.25 -1.13
C LYS A 98 11.07 10.53 0.07
N THR A 99 10.24 10.05 0.97
CA THR A 99 10.68 9.32 2.17
C THR A 99 10.75 7.82 1.89
N ARG A 100 11.50 7.12 2.71
CA ARG A 100 11.56 5.65 2.68
C ARG A 100 10.46 5.07 3.55
N ARG A 101 10.07 3.84 3.29
CA ARG A 101 9.09 3.11 4.08
C ARG A 101 9.49 3.11 5.57
N ALA A 102 8.56 3.51 6.44
CA ALA A 102 8.74 3.60 7.89
C ALA A 102 9.87 4.53 8.34
N GLU A 103 10.29 5.48 7.50
CA GLU A 103 11.28 6.50 7.87
C GLU A 103 10.71 7.38 8.99
N ARG A 104 11.55 7.70 9.97
CA ARG A 104 11.22 8.62 11.06
C ARG A 104 11.92 9.94 10.82
N LEU A 105 11.15 11.03 10.86
CA LEU A 105 11.68 12.38 10.71
C LEU A 105 11.24 13.24 11.90
N PRO A 106 12.04 14.25 12.30
CA PRO A 106 11.67 15.16 13.38
C PRO A 106 10.29 15.79 13.13
N GLY A 107 9.40 15.69 14.11
CA GLY A 107 8.03 16.22 14.03
C GLY A 107 7.00 15.28 13.39
N PHE A 108 7.41 14.07 12.99
CA PHE A 108 6.52 13.02 12.47
C PHE A 108 6.83 11.68 13.13
N ASP A 109 5.85 11.03 13.71
CA ASP A 109 6.00 9.67 14.24
C ASP A 109 6.34 8.69 13.11
N GLN A 110 5.74 8.93 11.95
CA GLN A 110 6.04 8.30 10.68
C GLN A 110 6.03 9.40 9.61
N ALA A 111 7.07 9.47 8.79
CA ALA A 111 7.15 10.44 7.72
C ALA A 111 6.04 10.23 6.67
N PRO A 112 5.45 11.29 6.10
CA PRO A 112 4.59 11.20 4.92
C PRO A 112 5.43 10.79 3.70
N ASP A 113 4.80 10.23 2.67
CA ASP A 113 5.50 9.67 1.51
C ASP A 113 6.27 10.76 0.73
N PHE A 114 5.72 11.99 0.62
CA PHE A 114 6.41 13.13 0.00
C PHE A 114 6.27 14.40 0.82
N MET A 115 7.33 15.21 0.83
CA MET A 115 7.40 16.54 1.47
C MET A 115 7.86 17.58 0.47
N VAL A 116 7.14 18.69 0.36
CA VAL A 116 7.43 19.78 -0.58
C VAL A 116 7.60 21.09 0.19
N PRO A 117 8.64 21.86 -0.06
CA PRO A 117 9.76 21.62 -0.98
C PRO A 117 10.82 20.67 -0.41
N SER A 118 10.86 20.43 0.91
CA SER A 118 11.83 19.59 1.60
C SER A 118 11.32 19.14 2.98
N GLU A 119 12.05 18.26 3.65
CA GLU A 119 11.76 17.79 5.02
C GLU A 119 11.96 18.84 6.11
N PHE A 120 12.80 19.86 5.89
CA PHE A 120 13.14 20.84 6.91
C PHE A 120 12.01 21.85 7.18
N ASN A 121 11.24 22.23 6.15
CA ASN A 121 10.11 23.13 6.28
C ASN A 121 9.04 22.78 5.25
N PRO A 122 8.37 21.64 5.39
CA PRO A 122 7.37 21.20 4.45
C PRO A 122 6.19 22.19 4.43
N LYS A 123 5.71 22.53 3.24
CA LYS A 123 4.52 23.34 3.02
C LYS A 123 3.37 22.52 2.47
N VAL A 124 3.68 21.44 1.78
CA VAL A 124 2.73 20.42 1.35
C VAL A 124 3.30 19.06 1.70
N VAL A 125 2.51 18.20 2.29
CA VAL A 125 2.83 16.78 2.49
C VAL A 125 1.84 15.94 1.70
N ILE A 126 2.33 14.89 1.05
CA ILE A 126 1.51 13.98 0.25
C ILE A 126 1.64 12.59 0.84
N GLU A 127 0.51 11.95 1.05
CA GLU A 127 0.41 10.57 1.49
C GLU A 127 -0.26 9.74 0.37
N ALA A 128 0.47 8.80 -0.19
CA ALA A 128 0.00 7.90 -1.24
C ALA A 128 -0.40 6.56 -0.62
N LYS A 129 -1.66 6.17 -0.75
CA LYS A 129 -2.18 4.95 -0.11
C LYS A 129 -2.97 4.08 -1.06
N LEU A 130 -2.58 2.81 -1.08
CA LEU A 130 -3.34 1.75 -1.73
C LEU A 130 -4.29 1.10 -0.72
N THR A 131 -5.53 0.84 -1.14
CA THR A 131 -6.54 0.16 -0.33
C THR A 131 -7.35 -0.77 -1.21
N GLU A 132 -7.07 -2.07 -1.12
CA GLU A 132 -7.78 -3.10 -1.89
C GLU A 132 -9.01 -3.62 -1.15
N ASP A 133 -9.01 -3.56 0.18
CA ASP A 133 -10.09 -4.05 1.03
C ASP A 133 -10.62 -3.00 2.02
N ASP A 134 -11.79 -3.28 2.59
CA ASP A 134 -12.47 -2.41 3.54
C ASP A 134 -11.76 -2.33 4.90
N GLY A 135 -11.00 -3.36 5.28
CA GLY A 135 -10.35 -3.46 6.58
C GLY A 135 -9.25 -2.42 6.74
N THR A 136 -8.47 -2.20 5.69
CA THR A 136 -7.35 -1.28 5.70
C THR A 136 -7.73 0.18 5.43
N ALA A 137 -8.94 0.46 4.91
CA ALA A 137 -9.39 1.82 4.62
C ALA A 137 -9.39 2.72 5.85
N ARG A 138 -9.84 2.21 7.01
CA ARG A 138 -9.89 2.97 8.27
C ARG A 138 -8.50 3.43 8.73
N ASP A 139 -7.50 2.57 8.65
CA ASP A 139 -6.13 2.90 9.06
C ASP A 139 -5.54 4.02 8.18
N LYS A 140 -5.87 4.00 6.88
CA LYS A 140 -5.44 5.06 5.96
C LYS A 140 -6.11 6.40 6.28
N VAL A 141 -7.39 6.39 6.62
CA VAL A 141 -8.10 7.61 7.08
C VAL A 141 -7.47 8.14 8.36
N THR A 142 -7.23 7.29 9.36
CA THR A 142 -6.59 7.68 10.62
C THR A 142 -5.23 8.33 10.38
N ARG A 143 -4.46 7.81 9.44
CA ARG A 143 -3.17 8.39 9.05
C ARG A 143 -3.29 9.81 8.49
N ILE A 144 -4.23 10.06 7.59
CA ILE A 144 -4.47 11.41 7.04
C ILE A 144 -5.00 12.37 8.11
N GLN A 145 -5.89 11.90 8.99
CA GLN A 145 -6.37 12.69 10.14
C GLN A 145 -5.24 13.06 11.09
N HIS A 146 -4.32 12.14 11.36
CA HIS A 146 -3.15 12.42 12.18
C HIS A 146 -2.24 13.49 11.55
N LEU A 147 -1.94 13.39 10.26
CA LEU A 147 -1.17 14.41 9.53
C LEU A 147 -1.87 15.78 9.57
N HIS A 148 -3.20 15.81 9.43
CA HIS A 148 -3.98 17.05 9.55
C HIS A 148 -3.87 17.64 10.97
N SER A 149 -3.97 16.81 12.00
CA SER A 149 -3.82 17.25 13.40
C SER A 149 -2.41 17.82 13.66
N LEU A 150 -1.37 17.17 13.13
CA LEU A 150 0.00 17.69 13.19
C LEU A 150 0.15 19.03 12.46
N SER A 151 -0.56 19.21 11.35
CA SER A 151 -0.52 20.49 10.60
C SER A 151 -1.15 21.65 11.34
N LEU A 152 -2.11 21.38 12.25
CA LEU A 152 -2.75 22.39 13.10
C LEU A 152 -1.99 22.66 14.40
N ALA A 153 -1.16 21.72 14.83
CA ALA A 153 -0.49 21.77 16.13
C ALA A 153 0.43 23.00 16.25
N GLY A 154 0.20 23.80 17.28
CA GLY A 154 0.98 25.00 17.58
C GLY A 154 0.73 26.19 16.64
N GLN A 155 -0.30 26.13 15.78
CA GLN A 155 -0.65 27.22 14.89
C GLN A 155 -1.85 28.03 15.43
N PRO A 156 -1.79 29.37 15.37
CA PRO A 156 -2.91 30.20 15.79
C PRO A 156 -4.06 30.17 14.79
N GLY A 157 -5.30 30.25 15.27
CA GLY A 157 -6.47 30.51 14.43
C GLY A 157 -6.81 29.46 13.37
N GLY A 158 -6.39 28.19 13.57
CA GLY A 158 -6.68 27.11 12.61
C GLY A 158 -5.85 27.17 11.32
N GLN A 159 -4.78 27.96 11.30
CA GLN A 159 -3.83 27.97 10.19
C GLN A 159 -3.11 26.61 10.11
N LEU A 160 -2.77 26.20 8.90
CA LEU A 160 -2.03 24.97 8.68
C LEU A 160 -0.52 25.26 8.59
N LYS A 161 0.28 24.49 9.32
CA LYS A 161 1.74 24.50 9.16
C LYS A 161 2.14 24.00 7.75
N PHE A 162 1.44 22.99 7.27
CA PHE A 162 1.56 22.42 5.94
C PHE A 162 0.20 21.91 5.45
N GLU A 163 0.03 21.89 4.14
CA GLU A 163 -1.14 21.32 3.48
C GLU A 163 -1.02 19.80 3.43
N VAL A 164 -2.11 19.06 3.69
CA VAL A 164 -2.16 17.60 3.59
C VAL A 164 -2.89 17.21 2.31
N VAL A 165 -2.24 16.41 1.49
CA VAL A 165 -2.77 15.87 0.23
C VAL A 165 -2.79 14.35 0.32
N ALA A 166 -3.89 13.73 -0.07
CA ALA A 166 -4.04 12.28 -0.14
C ALA A 166 -4.14 11.81 -1.59
N CYS A 167 -3.29 10.87 -1.98
CA CYS A 167 -3.39 10.15 -3.25
C CYS A 167 -3.82 8.72 -2.97
N LEU A 168 -4.88 8.26 -3.63
CA LEU A 168 -5.53 6.98 -3.35
C LEU A 168 -5.56 6.09 -4.57
N ALA A 169 -5.30 4.80 -4.36
CA ALA A 169 -5.55 3.76 -5.35
C ALA A 169 -6.28 2.57 -4.70
N GLY A 170 -6.86 1.70 -5.54
CA GLY A 170 -7.60 0.53 -5.08
C GLY A 170 -9.09 0.76 -4.90
N ARG A 171 -9.81 -0.29 -4.47
CA ARG A 171 -11.27 -0.34 -4.42
C ARG A 171 -11.87 -0.09 -3.03
N GLY A 172 -11.05 -0.15 -1.98
CA GLY A 172 -11.52 -0.17 -0.58
C GLY A 172 -12.36 1.04 -0.17
N PHE A 173 -12.09 2.23 -0.73
CA PHE A 173 -12.88 3.42 -0.45
C PHE A 173 -14.22 3.48 -1.21
N GLY A 174 -14.41 2.69 -2.25
CA GLY A 174 -15.67 2.66 -3.00
C GLY A 174 -16.87 2.18 -2.18
N VAL A 175 -16.63 1.34 -1.18
CA VAL A 175 -17.66 0.76 -0.32
C VAL A 175 -17.87 1.57 0.96
N ARG A 176 -16.82 2.22 1.48
CA ARG A 176 -16.84 2.96 2.75
C ARG A 176 -16.98 4.46 2.58
N ARG A 177 -18.20 4.91 2.27
CA ARG A 177 -18.49 6.33 2.04
C ARG A 177 -18.19 7.23 3.25
N GLU A 178 -18.43 6.77 4.48
CA GLU A 178 -18.13 7.54 5.69
C GLU A 178 -16.64 7.71 5.92
N ASP A 179 -15.83 6.71 5.62
CA ASP A 179 -14.37 6.80 5.73
C ASP A 179 -13.82 7.74 4.65
N MET A 180 -14.36 7.69 3.42
CA MET A 180 -14.03 8.66 2.36
C MET A 180 -14.39 10.10 2.78
N LYS A 181 -15.56 10.32 3.39
CA LYS A 181 -15.98 11.63 3.89
C LYS A 181 -15.00 12.17 4.94
N LYS A 182 -14.60 11.34 5.92
CA LYS A 182 -13.61 11.73 6.94
C LYS A 182 -12.26 12.11 6.31
N LEU A 183 -11.84 11.34 5.31
CA LEU A 183 -10.61 11.59 4.59
C LEU A 183 -10.67 12.90 3.80
N LEU A 184 -11.77 13.16 3.09
CA LEU A 184 -12.01 14.43 2.37
C LEU A 184 -11.98 15.63 3.33
N ILE A 185 -12.57 15.50 4.52
CA ILE A 185 -12.54 16.56 5.55
C ILE A 185 -11.10 16.80 6.02
N ALA A 186 -10.37 15.73 6.38
CA ALA A 186 -9.00 15.83 6.88
C ALA A 186 -8.02 16.38 5.85
N ALA A 187 -8.17 16.01 4.57
CA ALA A 187 -7.36 16.56 3.48
C ALA A 187 -7.92 17.87 2.90
N GLN A 188 -8.99 18.44 3.50
CA GLN A 188 -9.67 19.63 3.02
C GLN A 188 -10.03 19.58 1.52
N GLY A 189 -10.56 18.44 1.08
CA GLY A 189 -10.93 18.16 -0.30
C GLY A 189 -9.77 17.77 -1.24
N LYS A 190 -8.52 17.79 -0.77
CA LYS A 190 -7.34 17.51 -1.60
C LYS A 190 -7.05 16.01 -1.65
N VAL A 191 -7.95 15.30 -2.29
CA VAL A 191 -7.90 13.84 -2.46
C VAL A 191 -7.89 13.52 -3.94
N PHE A 192 -6.87 12.80 -4.39
CA PHE A 192 -6.65 12.46 -5.78
C PHE A 192 -6.63 10.94 -5.97
N THR A 193 -7.09 10.49 -7.09
CA THR A 193 -7.00 9.10 -7.53
C THR A 193 -6.15 9.04 -8.80
N SER A 194 -5.81 7.85 -9.27
CA SER A 194 -5.09 7.68 -10.54
C SER A 194 -5.76 8.39 -11.73
N LYS A 195 -7.09 8.60 -11.67
CA LYS A 195 -7.86 9.30 -12.72
C LYS A 195 -7.84 10.82 -12.61
N THR A 196 -7.46 11.37 -11.47
CA THR A 196 -7.47 12.81 -11.19
C THR A 196 -6.10 13.34 -10.79
N LEU A 197 -5.07 12.49 -10.90
CA LEU A 197 -3.72 12.81 -10.48
C LEU A 197 -3.07 13.92 -11.32
N ASP A 198 -3.49 14.06 -12.56
CA ASP A 198 -3.10 15.16 -13.47
C ASP A 198 -3.48 16.54 -12.94
N HIS A 199 -4.49 16.64 -12.06
CA HIS A 199 -4.89 17.88 -11.40
C HIS A 199 -4.16 18.11 -10.06
N LEU A 200 -3.27 17.21 -9.63
CA LEU A 200 -2.58 17.28 -8.35
C LEU A 200 -1.91 18.63 -8.10
N VAL A 201 -1.14 19.11 -9.07
CA VAL A 201 -0.37 20.34 -8.93
C VAL A 201 -1.29 21.57 -8.95
N ASP A 202 -2.23 21.62 -9.89
CA ASP A 202 -3.06 22.81 -10.12
C ASP A 202 -4.13 23.02 -9.04
N CYS A 203 -4.62 21.92 -8.43
CA CYS A 203 -5.66 21.97 -7.40
C CYS A 203 -5.13 22.00 -5.96
N THR A 204 -3.81 22.15 -5.77
CA THR A 204 -3.18 22.19 -4.44
C THR A 204 -2.22 23.35 -4.30
N GLY A 205 -1.64 23.54 -3.11
CA GLY A 205 -0.57 24.49 -2.84
C GLY A 205 0.72 24.21 -3.60
N LEU A 206 0.85 23.04 -4.24
CA LEU A 206 2.00 22.65 -5.06
C LEU A 206 2.25 23.62 -6.22
N LYS A 207 1.19 24.20 -6.79
CA LYS A 207 1.31 25.21 -7.87
C LYS A 207 2.24 26.38 -7.54
N LYS A 208 2.42 26.71 -6.24
CA LYS A 208 3.31 27.78 -5.79
C LYS A 208 4.79 27.41 -5.89
N PHE A 209 5.10 26.13 -6.04
CA PHE A 209 6.47 25.59 -6.11
C PHE A 209 6.87 25.15 -7.52
N ARG A 210 5.97 25.32 -8.52
CA ARG A 210 6.28 25.05 -9.92
C ARG A 210 7.40 25.97 -10.40
N THR A 211 8.49 25.41 -10.91
CA THR A 211 9.50 26.16 -11.65
C THR A 211 9.00 26.47 -13.05
N ARG A 212 9.14 27.70 -13.47
CA ARG A 212 8.76 28.16 -14.83
C ARG A 212 9.67 27.58 -15.88
#